data_8be121589c8bc1186539854feab0eddb
#
_entry.id   8be121589c8bc1186539854feab0eddb
#
_cell.length_a   1.000
_cell.length_b   1.000
_cell.length_c   1.000
_cell.angle_alpha   90.00
_cell.angle_beta   90.00
_cell.angle_gamma   90.00
#
_symmetry.space_group_name_H-M   'P 1'
#
loop_
_entity.id
_entity.type
_entity.pdbx_description
1 polymer ?
#
loop_
_entity_poly.entity_id
_entity_poly.type
_entity_poly.pdbx_seq_one_letter_code
_entity_poly.pdbx_strand_id
1 'polypeptide(L)'
;MLSRRSFFKRTLGAGLALATQGCQQIVAQPARKRTIVDAQVHLWKANSPDWPWVPGATPQLPEPFTIERVLPLMDEASVDRVVIVPPSLNDRNDYAIEAAKRYPNRFAVMGRIPLQDPKSAALLPKWKEQPGMLGVRVTFNTPTMIGWLKDGTADWFWPAAEKAGLPVMFLAFGLVPMFAPIAERHPGLTLIIDHMGSNVGIAKAGRVPEVIGHAVAIAKYPNVSIKMSNLVSSSLEPYPFRDLNDHLRRVFDAYGPQRCYWGTDLTNQFARATWRQRITHITEELSFLSESDKDWVMGRAILARLKWA
;
A
#
# COMPACT_ATOMS: atom_id res chain seq x y z
N MET A 1 57.17 82.71 -26.67
CA MET A 1 57.83 82.36 -27.94
C MET A 1 57.68 80.83 -28.15
N LEU A 2 56.97 80.48 -29.19
CA LEU A 2 57.15 79.36 -30.12
C LEU A 2 57.72 78.08 -29.55
N SER A 3 57.26 76.86 -29.77
CA SER A 3 56.57 76.14 -30.87
C SER A 3 56.75 74.69 -30.66
N ARG A 4 55.88 73.90 -30.89
CA ARG A 4 55.65 72.85 -31.91
C ARG A 4 54.94 71.58 -31.39
N ARG A 5 53.92 71.34 -32.12
CA ARG A 5 53.04 70.12 -32.08
C ARG A 5 53.82 68.87 -32.46
N SER A 6 53.46 67.74 -31.85
CA SER A 6 53.60 66.46 -32.50
C SER A 6 52.31 65.63 -32.28
N PHE A 7 51.72 65.26 -33.40
CA PHE A 7 50.53 64.48 -33.57
C PHE A 7 50.89 62.95 -33.40
N PHE A 8 50.32 62.28 -32.45
CA PHE A 8 50.33 60.83 -32.48
C PHE A 8 48.93 60.26 -32.77
N LYS A 9 48.78 59.69 -33.95
CA LYS A 9 47.62 58.88 -34.36
C LYS A 9 47.59 57.60 -33.51
N ARG A 10 46.51 57.40 -32.74
CA ARG A 10 46.14 56.08 -32.17
C ARG A 10 45.10 55.45 -33.06
N THR A 11 45.46 54.36 -33.72
CA THR A 11 44.58 53.43 -34.39
C THR A 11 43.83 52.62 -33.34
N LEU A 12 42.47 52.74 -33.36
CA LEU A 12 41.59 51.82 -32.62
C LEU A 12 41.46 50.53 -33.42
N GLY A 13 42.01 49.46 -32.84
CA GLY A 13 41.67 48.07 -33.25
C GLY A 13 40.43 47.60 -32.52
N ALA A 14 39.31 47.45 -33.23
CA ALA A 14 38.10 46.82 -32.72
C ALA A 14 38.31 45.29 -32.74
N GLY A 15 38.53 44.71 -31.58
CA GLY A 15 38.54 43.26 -31.40
C GLY A 15 37.09 42.79 -31.19
N LEU A 16 36.52 42.09 -32.17
CA LEU A 16 35.24 41.34 -32.01
C LEU A 16 35.52 40.14 -31.15
N ALA A 17 35.10 40.15 -29.88
CA ALA A 17 35.05 38.97 -29.05
C ALA A 17 33.74 38.17 -29.39
N LEU A 18 33.87 37.11 -30.16
CA LEU A 18 32.83 36.10 -30.34
C LEU A 18 32.61 35.35 -29.03
N ALA A 19 31.57 35.71 -28.30
CA ALA A 19 31.09 34.92 -27.17
C ALA A 19 30.43 33.63 -27.70
N THR A 20 31.13 32.49 -27.69
CA THR A 20 30.55 31.17 -27.90
C THR A 20 29.73 30.84 -26.65
N GLN A 21 28.44 31.06 -26.68
CA GLN A 21 27.51 30.48 -25.72
C GLN A 21 27.51 28.97 -25.93
N GLY A 22 28.24 28.26 -25.08
CA GLY A 22 28.15 26.80 -24.97
C GLY A 22 26.77 26.45 -24.50
N CYS A 23 25.90 25.93 -25.40
CA CYS A 23 24.71 25.20 -25.01
C CYS A 23 25.16 23.99 -24.18
N GLN A 24 25.10 24.09 -22.87
CA GLN A 24 25.15 22.90 -22.02
C GLN A 24 23.88 22.10 -22.32
N GLN A 25 24.02 21.04 -23.09
CA GLN A 25 22.99 20.03 -23.20
C GLN A 25 22.78 19.48 -21.79
N ILE A 26 21.63 19.82 -21.19
CA ILE A 26 21.14 19.15 -19.99
C ILE A 26 20.84 17.72 -20.44
N VAL A 27 21.79 16.81 -20.25
CA VAL A 27 21.56 15.37 -20.40
C VAL A 27 20.55 15.01 -19.29
N ALA A 28 19.29 14.87 -19.67
CA ALA A 28 18.26 14.37 -18.79
C ALA A 28 18.72 13.02 -18.26
N GLN A 29 19.01 12.92 -16.97
CA GLN A 29 19.28 11.64 -16.35
C GLN A 29 18.09 10.73 -16.62
N PRO A 30 18.33 9.46 -17.02
CA PRO A 30 17.23 8.52 -17.23
C PRO A 30 16.38 8.49 -15.96
N ALA A 31 15.08 8.72 -16.11
CA ALA A 31 14.14 8.75 -15.01
C ALA A 31 14.32 7.46 -14.19
N ARG A 32 14.74 7.60 -12.93
CA ARG A 32 14.94 6.46 -12.02
C ARG A 32 13.64 5.68 -11.95
N LYS A 33 13.65 4.41 -12.37
CA LYS A 33 12.48 3.55 -12.29
C LYS A 33 12.04 3.44 -10.82
N ARG A 34 10.81 3.89 -10.51
CA ARG A 34 10.18 3.73 -9.20
C ARG A 34 9.85 2.25 -8.98
N THR A 35 10.20 1.71 -7.81
CA THR A 35 9.73 0.39 -7.39
C THR A 35 8.26 0.49 -6.97
N ILE A 36 7.39 -0.31 -7.59
CA ILE A 36 5.95 -0.34 -7.33
C ILE A 36 5.60 -1.66 -6.65
N VAL A 37 5.11 -1.57 -5.42
CA VAL A 37 4.67 -2.71 -4.62
C VAL A 37 3.20 -2.54 -4.26
N ASP A 38 2.36 -3.44 -4.75
CA ASP A 38 0.96 -3.48 -4.34
C ASP A 38 0.84 -4.16 -2.97
N ALA A 39 0.40 -3.41 -1.97
CA ALA A 39 0.31 -3.87 -0.59
C ALA A 39 -0.87 -4.82 -0.33
N GLN A 40 -1.71 -5.09 -1.34
CA GLN A 40 -2.80 -6.07 -1.22
C GLN A 40 -3.38 -6.51 -2.56
N VAL A 41 -3.23 -7.80 -2.85
CA VAL A 41 -3.98 -8.52 -3.89
C VAL A 41 -4.44 -9.87 -3.33
N HIS A 42 -5.60 -10.33 -3.77
CA HIS A 42 -6.13 -11.64 -3.43
C HIS A 42 -5.94 -12.61 -4.60
N LEU A 43 -5.50 -13.84 -4.32
CA LEU A 43 -5.42 -14.94 -5.28
C LEU A 43 -6.26 -16.11 -4.78
N TRP A 44 -6.98 -16.76 -5.69
CA TRP A 44 -7.78 -17.95 -5.36
C TRP A 44 -7.94 -18.90 -6.54
N LYS A 45 -8.15 -20.18 -6.21
CA LYS A 45 -8.53 -21.27 -7.12
C LYS A 45 -10.05 -21.41 -7.15
N ALA A 46 -10.57 -22.09 -8.17
CA ALA A 46 -11.99 -22.45 -8.24
C ALA A 46 -12.42 -23.28 -7.02
N ASN A 47 -13.69 -23.14 -6.65
CA ASN A 47 -14.29 -24.06 -5.67
C ASN A 47 -14.33 -25.48 -6.23
N SER A 48 -13.77 -26.44 -5.53
CA SER A 48 -13.69 -27.84 -5.94
C SER A 48 -13.55 -28.76 -4.71
N PRO A 49 -13.74 -30.07 -4.85
CA PRO A 49 -13.50 -31.02 -3.75
C PRO A 49 -12.09 -30.90 -3.14
N ASP A 50 -11.05 -30.64 -3.96
CA ASP A 50 -9.66 -30.46 -3.50
C ASP A 50 -9.39 -29.08 -2.94
N TRP A 51 -10.24 -28.10 -3.30
CA TRP A 51 -10.13 -26.70 -2.89
C TRP A 51 -11.47 -26.14 -2.45
N PRO A 52 -12.08 -26.66 -1.38
CA PRO A 52 -13.41 -26.25 -0.98
C PRO A 52 -13.40 -24.82 -0.41
N TRP A 53 -14.42 -24.05 -0.78
CA TRP A 53 -14.70 -22.78 -0.14
C TRP A 53 -15.61 -22.98 1.07
N VAL A 54 -15.55 -22.04 2.02
CA VAL A 54 -16.48 -22.06 3.13
C VAL A 54 -17.92 -21.85 2.61
N PRO A 55 -18.92 -22.48 3.21
CA PRO A 55 -20.32 -22.33 2.78
C PRO A 55 -20.76 -20.87 2.72
N GLY A 56 -21.37 -20.48 1.60
CA GLY A 56 -21.84 -19.11 1.39
C GLY A 56 -20.75 -18.10 0.99
N ALA A 57 -19.48 -18.51 0.88
CA ALA A 57 -18.43 -17.61 0.41
C ALA A 57 -18.66 -17.18 -1.03
N THR A 58 -18.48 -15.89 -1.29
CA THR A 58 -18.61 -15.28 -2.62
C THR A 58 -17.28 -14.63 -2.99
N PRO A 59 -16.69 -14.97 -4.14
CA PRO A 59 -15.47 -14.34 -4.61
C PRO A 59 -15.75 -12.94 -5.15
N GLN A 60 -14.70 -12.10 -5.20
CA GLN A 60 -14.80 -10.74 -5.75
C GLN A 60 -14.96 -10.73 -7.28
N LEU A 61 -14.53 -11.79 -7.97
CA LEU A 61 -14.77 -12.05 -9.40
C LEU A 61 -15.36 -13.43 -9.58
N PRO A 62 -16.20 -13.65 -10.62
CA PRO A 62 -16.81 -14.97 -10.87
C PRO A 62 -15.76 -16.06 -11.18
N GLU A 63 -14.72 -15.71 -11.93
CA GLU A 63 -13.67 -16.65 -12.28
C GLU A 63 -12.53 -16.64 -11.24
N PRO A 64 -11.77 -17.75 -11.13
CA PRO A 64 -10.56 -17.79 -10.32
C PRO A 64 -9.57 -16.67 -10.67
N PHE A 65 -8.93 -16.11 -9.68
CA PHE A 65 -7.86 -15.15 -9.88
C PHE A 65 -6.54 -15.79 -9.47
N THR A 66 -5.91 -16.44 -10.45
CA THR A 66 -4.76 -17.32 -10.23
C THR A 66 -3.43 -16.59 -10.36
N ILE A 67 -2.34 -17.29 -10.01
CA ILE A 67 -0.96 -16.83 -10.22
C ILE A 67 -0.72 -16.52 -11.69
N GLU A 68 -1.19 -17.39 -12.59
CA GLU A 68 -1.03 -17.26 -14.05
C GLU A 68 -1.82 -16.07 -14.60
N ARG A 69 -2.93 -15.70 -13.96
CA ARG A 69 -3.74 -14.54 -14.35
C ARG A 69 -3.15 -13.22 -13.84
N VAL A 70 -2.59 -13.19 -12.65
CA VAL A 70 -2.07 -11.95 -12.06
C VAL A 70 -0.73 -11.51 -12.64
N LEU A 71 0.16 -12.43 -13.00
CA LEU A 71 1.51 -12.11 -13.49
C LEU A 71 1.51 -11.23 -14.75
N PRO A 72 0.77 -11.56 -15.83
CA PRO A 72 0.70 -10.69 -16.99
C PRO A 72 0.15 -9.29 -16.66
N LEU A 73 -0.83 -9.19 -15.77
CA LEU A 73 -1.40 -7.91 -15.36
C LEU A 73 -0.39 -7.07 -14.56
N MET A 74 0.45 -7.71 -13.73
CA MET A 74 1.55 -7.03 -13.05
C MET A 74 2.56 -6.47 -14.04
N ASP A 75 2.92 -7.25 -15.07
CA ASP A 75 3.90 -6.84 -16.07
C ASP A 75 3.35 -5.68 -16.92
N GLU A 76 2.10 -5.77 -17.38
CA GLU A 76 1.41 -4.69 -18.10
C GLU A 76 1.36 -3.39 -17.30
N ALA A 77 1.02 -3.47 -16.01
CA ALA A 77 0.95 -2.31 -15.13
C ALA A 77 2.31 -1.85 -14.59
N SER A 78 3.40 -2.58 -14.85
CA SER A 78 4.74 -2.36 -14.30
C SER A 78 4.78 -2.43 -12.77
N VAL A 79 4.02 -3.36 -12.18
CA VAL A 79 4.04 -3.67 -10.75
C VAL A 79 5.17 -4.67 -10.48
N ASP A 80 6.14 -4.28 -9.67
CA ASP A 80 7.31 -5.11 -9.40
C ASP A 80 6.98 -6.24 -8.43
N ARG A 81 6.22 -5.96 -7.35
CA ARG A 81 5.93 -6.92 -6.27
C ARG A 81 4.49 -6.77 -5.75
N VAL A 82 3.97 -7.83 -5.18
CA VAL A 82 2.62 -7.88 -4.59
C VAL A 82 2.65 -8.58 -3.24
N VAL A 83 2.02 -7.99 -2.24
CA VAL A 83 1.69 -8.66 -0.99
C VAL A 83 0.35 -9.39 -1.17
N ILE A 84 0.40 -10.71 -1.19
CA ILE A 84 -0.81 -11.54 -1.25
C ILE A 84 -1.44 -11.60 0.14
N VAL A 85 -2.72 -11.28 0.19
CA VAL A 85 -3.59 -11.53 1.33
C VAL A 85 -4.56 -12.64 0.92
N PRO A 86 -4.52 -13.84 1.52
CA PRO A 86 -5.48 -14.89 1.20
C PRO A 86 -6.92 -14.40 1.42
N PRO A 87 -7.84 -14.62 0.45
CA PRO A 87 -9.21 -14.15 0.57
C PRO A 87 -9.99 -14.92 1.63
N SER A 88 -11.15 -14.40 2.05
CA SER A 88 -12.06 -15.06 3.00
C SER A 88 -12.92 -16.16 2.33
N LEU A 89 -12.42 -16.82 1.30
CA LEU A 89 -13.08 -17.93 0.62
C LEU A 89 -12.85 -19.27 1.33
N ASN A 90 -11.70 -19.38 1.96
CA ASN A 90 -11.31 -20.48 2.84
C ASN A 90 -10.25 -19.96 3.83
N ASP A 91 -9.96 -20.72 4.88
CA ASP A 91 -8.95 -20.34 5.88
C ASP A 91 -7.56 -20.91 5.55
N ARG A 92 -7.20 -20.97 4.25
CA ARG A 92 -5.96 -21.57 3.75
C ARG A 92 -4.96 -20.52 3.31
N ASN A 93 -3.67 -20.77 3.59
CA ASN A 93 -2.55 -19.93 3.14
C ASN A 93 -1.73 -20.59 2.03
N ASP A 94 -1.91 -21.88 1.79
CA ASP A 94 -1.07 -22.71 0.93
C ASP A 94 -0.96 -22.22 -0.51
N TYR A 95 -2.04 -21.69 -1.11
CA TYR A 95 -1.96 -21.13 -2.47
C TYR A 95 -1.15 -19.84 -2.55
N ALA A 96 -1.26 -18.97 -1.55
CA ALA A 96 -0.42 -17.79 -1.45
C ALA A 96 1.06 -18.16 -1.21
N ILE A 97 1.31 -19.18 -0.37
CA ILE A 97 2.66 -19.72 -0.15
C ILE A 97 3.21 -20.35 -1.43
N GLU A 98 2.38 -21.07 -2.20
CA GLU A 98 2.75 -21.62 -3.52
C GLU A 98 3.24 -20.47 -4.47
N ALA A 99 2.49 -19.37 -4.54
CA ALA A 99 2.87 -18.21 -5.34
C ALA A 99 4.23 -17.64 -4.91
N ALA A 100 4.43 -17.44 -3.60
CA ALA A 100 5.68 -16.91 -3.06
C ALA A 100 6.87 -17.88 -3.25
N LYS A 101 6.65 -19.18 -3.19
CA LYS A 101 7.69 -20.19 -3.51
C LYS A 101 8.09 -20.16 -4.97
N ARG A 102 7.11 -20.05 -5.89
CA ARG A 102 7.36 -20.04 -7.35
C ARG A 102 8.01 -18.74 -7.82
N TYR A 103 7.65 -17.62 -7.19
CA TYR A 103 8.06 -16.27 -7.59
C TYR A 103 8.46 -15.40 -6.37
N PRO A 104 9.54 -15.76 -5.64
CA PRO A 104 9.89 -15.12 -4.37
C PRO A 104 10.23 -13.64 -4.49
N ASN A 105 10.66 -13.18 -5.67
CA ASN A 105 10.93 -11.77 -5.96
C ASN A 105 9.67 -10.97 -6.36
N ARG A 106 8.52 -11.65 -6.55
CA ARG A 106 7.27 -11.02 -6.98
C ARG A 106 6.19 -11.06 -5.91
N PHE A 107 6.16 -12.10 -5.08
CA PHE A 107 5.11 -12.33 -4.11
C PHE A 107 5.62 -12.57 -2.70
N ALA A 108 4.93 -11.97 -1.74
CA ALA A 108 5.02 -12.28 -0.33
C ALA A 108 3.61 -12.38 0.26
N VAL A 109 3.48 -12.87 1.49
CA VAL A 109 2.20 -13.26 2.06
C VAL A 109 1.98 -12.62 3.43
N MET A 110 0.80 -12.04 3.61
CA MET A 110 0.23 -11.74 4.93
C MET A 110 -0.86 -12.78 5.20
N GLY A 111 -0.49 -13.83 5.92
CA GLY A 111 -1.32 -15.04 6.06
C GLY A 111 -2.50 -14.85 7.01
N ARG A 112 -3.47 -15.74 6.89
CA ARG A 112 -4.64 -15.80 7.79
C ARG A 112 -4.38 -16.76 8.93
N ILE A 113 -4.95 -16.44 10.10
CA ILE A 113 -4.91 -17.30 11.30
C ILE A 113 -6.31 -17.37 11.92
N PRO A 114 -6.77 -18.53 12.43
CA PRO A 114 -8.05 -18.64 13.10
C PRO A 114 -8.00 -17.97 14.49
N LEU A 115 -8.55 -16.76 14.60
CA LEU A 115 -8.57 -16.00 15.86
C LEU A 115 -9.46 -16.64 16.94
N GLN A 116 -10.48 -17.40 16.54
CA GLN A 116 -11.39 -18.08 17.43
C GLN A 116 -10.76 -19.30 18.13
N ASP A 117 -9.58 -19.75 17.66
CA ASP A 117 -8.85 -20.86 18.28
C ASP A 117 -7.54 -20.38 18.91
N PRO A 118 -7.47 -20.21 20.25
CA PRO A 118 -6.28 -19.74 20.94
C PRO A 118 -5.09 -20.70 20.83
N LYS A 119 -5.32 -21.99 20.47
CA LYS A 119 -4.24 -22.94 20.19
C LYS A 119 -3.39 -22.51 19.00
N SER A 120 -3.93 -21.68 18.12
CA SER A 120 -3.22 -21.07 17.00
C SER A 120 -2.03 -20.21 17.42
N ALA A 121 -1.95 -19.79 18.69
CA ALA A 121 -0.79 -19.08 19.25
C ALA A 121 0.51 -19.87 19.07
N ALA A 122 0.45 -21.20 19.08
CA ALA A 122 1.61 -22.09 18.89
C ALA A 122 2.22 -21.98 17.47
N LEU A 123 1.49 -21.45 16.48
CA LEU A 123 1.96 -21.28 15.11
C LEU A 123 2.84 -20.03 14.96
N LEU A 124 2.62 -18.99 15.78
CA LEU A 124 3.21 -17.67 15.57
C LEU A 124 4.74 -17.63 15.69
N PRO A 125 5.40 -18.37 16.60
CA PRO A 125 6.86 -18.37 16.69
C PRO A 125 7.57 -18.84 15.41
N LYS A 126 6.92 -19.75 14.65
CA LYS A 126 7.44 -20.29 13.40
C LYS A 126 6.76 -19.73 12.15
N TRP A 127 5.95 -18.68 12.31
CA TRP A 127 5.12 -18.14 11.24
C TRP A 127 5.92 -17.75 9.99
N LYS A 128 7.05 -17.07 10.19
CA LYS A 128 7.93 -16.60 9.10
C LYS A 128 8.85 -17.69 8.52
N GLU A 129 8.86 -18.91 9.06
CA GLU A 129 9.58 -20.04 8.45
C GLU A 129 8.86 -20.54 7.19
N GLN A 130 7.58 -20.21 7.02
CA GLN A 130 6.83 -20.51 5.80
C GLN A 130 7.30 -19.62 4.65
N PRO A 131 7.49 -20.17 3.44
CA PRO A 131 8.00 -19.40 2.30
C PRO A 131 7.19 -18.14 2.00
N GLY A 132 7.87 -16.98 1.97
CA GLY A 132 7.28 -15.70 1.66
C GLY A 132 6.35 -15.12 2.73
N MET A 133 6.18 -15.77 3.87
CA MET A 133 5.30 -15.31 4.93
C MET A 133 5.96 -14.16 5.71
N LEU A 134 5.34 -12.98 5.67
CA LEU A 134 5.85 -11.76 6.31
C LEU A 134 5.14 -11.41 7.61
N GLY A 135 3.87 -11.76 7.74
CA GLY A 135 3.05 -11.42 8.90
C GLY A 135 1.64 -12.01 8.82
N VAL A 136 0.74 -11.45 9.59
CA VAL A 136 -0.63 -11.94 9.72
C VAL A 136 -1.63 -10.89 9.24
N ARG A 137 -2.72 -11.33 8.60
CA ARG A 137 -3.86 -10.50 8.28
C ARG A 137 -5.11 -11.02 8.99
N VAL A 138 -5.72 -10.18 9.81
CA VAL A 138 -6.95 -10.47 10.56
C VAL A 138 -8.13 -9.67 10.02
N THR A 139 -9.34 -10.21 10.16
CA THR A 139 -10.56 -9.63 9.56
C THR A 139 -11.65 -9.51 10.61
N PHE A 140 -12.31 -8.34 10.62
CA PHE A 140 -13.44 -8.02 11.50
C PHE A 140 -14.57 -7.38 10.67
N ASN A 141 -15.18 -8.16 9.76
CA ASN A 141 -16.19 -7.67 8.81
C ASN A 141 -17.55 -8.39 8.90
N THR A 142 -17.68 -9.36 9.80
CA THR A 142 -18.96 -10.01 10.10
C THR A 142 -19.35 -9.75 11.57
N PRO A 143 -20.63 -9.82 11.94
CA PRO A 143 -21.05 -9.66 13.34
C PRO A 143 -20.27 -10.56 14.31
N THR A 144 -20.03 -11.82 13.95
CA THR A 144 -19.25 -12.76 14.76
C THR A 144 -17.80 -12.31 14.94
N MET A 145 -17.12 -11.94 13.84
CA MET A 145 -15.72 -11.49 13.90
C MET A 145 -15.58 -10.17 14.67
N ILE A 146 -16.55 -9.26 14.53
CA ILE A 146 -16.61 -8.02 15.31
C ILE A 146 -16.81 -8.32 16.80
N GLY A 147 -17.58 -9.36 17.12
CA GLY A 147 -17.75 -9.87 18.47
C GLY A 147 -16.42 -10.21 19.12
N TRP A 148 -15.50 -10.86 18.41
CA TRP A 148 -14.18 -11.27 18.93
C TRP A 148 -13.31 -10.11 19.45
N LEU A 149 -13.53 -8.88 18.96
CA LEU A 149 -12.87 -7.67 19.49
C LEU A 149 -13.49 -7.18 20.80
N LYS A 150 -14.75 -7.58 21.10
CA LYS A 150 -15.54 -7.07 22.22
C LYS A 150 -15.60 -8.05 23.39
N ASP A 151 -15.56 -9.34 23.11
CA ASP A 151 -15.76 -10.43 24.07
C ASP A 151 -14.44 -11.08 24.54
N GLY A 152 -13.29 -10.58 24.04
CA GLY A 152 -11.97 -11.07 24.41
C GLY A 152 -11.49 -12.28 23.63
N THR A 153 -12.27 -12.82 22.67
CA THR A 153 -11.87 -13.98 21.86
C THR A 153 -10.55 -13.72 21.11
N ALA A 154 -10.31 -12.49 20.66
CA ALA A 154 -9.06 -12.13 19.93
C ALA A 154 -7.91 -11.68 20.86
N ASP A 155 -8.11 -11.57 22.18
CA ASP A 155 -7.14 -10.95 23.08
C ASP A 155 -5.82 -11.69 23.21
N TRP A 156 -5.84 -13.03 23.07
CA TRP A 156 -4.63 -13.86 23.07
C TRP A 156 -3.66 -13.51 21.94
N PHE A 157 -4.22 -13.02 20.82
CA PHE A 157 -3.46 -12.85 19.57
C PHE A 157 -2.48 -11.66 19.63
N TRP A 158 -2.87 -10.54 20.23
CA TRP A 158 -2.08 -9.31 20.19
C TRP A 158 -0.71 -9.46 20.89
N PRO A 159 -0.64 -9.93 22.15
CA PRO A 159 0.65 -10.15 22.80
C PRO A 159 1.45 -11.27 22.15
N ALA A 160 0.80 -12.29 21.60
CA ALA A 160 1.49 -13.40 20.93
C ALA A 160 2.13 -12.94 19.60
N ALA A 161 1.43 -12.13 18.80
CA ALA A 161 1.95 -11.55 17.57
C ALA A 161 3.09 -10.54 17.85
N GLU A 162 2.94 -9.70 18.88
CA GLU A 162 3.99 -8.78 19.34
C GLU A 162 5.26 -9.54 19.73
N LYS A 163 5.13 -10.56 20.59
CA LYS A 163 6.25 -11.41 21.02
C LYS A 163 6.96 -12.10 19.85
N ALA A 164 6.19 -12.51 18.83
CA ALA A 164 6.73 -13.15 17.63
C ALA A 164 7.31 -12.13 16.61
N GLY A 165 7.21 -10.83 16.86
CA GLY A 165 7.67 -9.76 15.96
C GLY A 165 6.95 -9.77 14.60
N LEU A 166 5.66 -10.13 14.59
CA LEU A 166 4.85 -10.23 13.40
C LEU A 166 4.08 -8.95 13.13
N PRO A 167 4.25 -8.30 11.97
CA PRO A 167 3.34 -7.25 11.55
C PRO A 167 1.93 -7.80 11.32
N VAL A 168 0.92 -7.04 11.70
CA VAL A 168 -0.49 -7.41 11.61
C VAL A 168 -1.22 -6.40 10.72
N MET A 169 -1.72 -6.85 9.57
CA MET A 169 -2.73 -6.14 8.79
C MET A 169 -4.10 -6.45 9.35
N PHE A 170 -4.98 -5.45 9.47
CA PHE A 170 -6.33 -5.67 9.94
C PHE A 170 -7.38 -4.97 9.10
N LEU A 171 -8.44 -5.71 8.77
CA LEU A 171 -9.64 -5.20 8.12
C LEU A 171 -10.72 -4.97 9.17
N ALA A 172 -11.13 -3.71 9.35
CA ALA A 172 -12.14 -3.32 10.33
C ALA A 172 -12.88 -2.06 9.83
N PHE A 173 -13.81 -2.24 8.91
CA PHE A 173 -14.55 -1.14 8.29
C PHE A 173 -15.35 -0.34 9.31
N GLY A 174 -15.04 0.96 9.45
CA GLY A 174 -15.66 1.87 10.42
C GLY A 174 -15.31 1.60 11.89
N LEU A 175 -14.46 0.61 12.19
CA LEU A 175 -14.13 0.16 13.54
C LEU A 175 -12.68 0.45 13.95
N VAL A 176 -11.95 1.25 13.18
CA VAL A 176 -10.55 1.60 13.46
C VAL A 176 -10.31 2.10 14.89
N PRO A 177 -11.21 2.89 15.54
CA PRO A 177 -11.02 3.31 16.92
C PRO A 177 -10.86 2.17 17.94
N MET A 178 -11.43 0.99 17.68
CA MET A 178 -11.30 -0.17 18.57
C MET A 178 -9.86 -0.68 18.70
N PHE A 179 -8.98 -0.31 17.77
CA PHE A 179 -7.56 -0.70 17.76
C PHE A 179 -6.66 0.28 18.53
N ALA A 180 -7.17 1.43 18.97
CA ALA A 180 -6.40 2.38 19.76
C ALA A 180 -5.88 1.78 21.09
N PRO A 181 -6.72 1.09 21.91
CA PRO A 181 -6.24 0.43 23.12
C PRO A 181 -5.26 -0.72 22.83
N ILE A 182 -5.38 -1.39 21.68
CA ILE A 182 -4.44 -2.45 21.26
C ILE A 182 -3.09 -1.83 20.94
N ALA A 183 -3.08 -0.76 20.12
CA ALA A 183 -1.87 -0.05 19.75
C ALA A 183 -1.11 0.51 20.97
N GLU A 184 -1.85 1.01 21.96
CA GLU A 184 -1.31 1.58 23.20
C GLU A 184 -0.71 0.49 24.11
N ARG A 185 -1.42 -0.63 24.30
CA ARG A 185 -0.96 -1.73 25.17
C ARG A 185 0.18 -2.56 24.56
N HIS A 186 0.30 -2.54 23.22
CA HIS A 186 1.28 -3.33 22.48
C HIS A 186 2.15 -2.43 21.57
N PRO A 187 3.01 -1.56 22.14
CA PRO A 187 3.79 -0.60 21.36
C PRO A 187 4.83 -1.26 20.44
N GLY A 188 5.24 -2.49 20.70
CA GLY A 188 6.11 -3.30 19.84
C GLY A 188 5.38 -3.97 18.69
N LEU A 189 4.04 -4.04 18.73
CA LEU A 189 3.24 -4.66 17.67
C LEU A 189 3.07 -3.70 16.49
N THR A 190 3.54 -4.10 15.31
CA THR A 190 3.25 -3.35 14.08
C THR A 190 1.81 -3.60 13.63
N LEU A 191 0.98 -2.56 13.64
CA LEU A 191 -0.40 -2.58 13.16
C LEU A 191 -0.52 -1.83 11.82
N ILE A 192 -1.25 -2.42 10.85
CA ILE A 192 -1.43 -1.85 9.52
C ILE A 192 -2.93 -1.85 9.20
N ILE A 193 -3.52 -0.67 9.07
CA ILE A 193 -4.94 -0.49 8.76
C ILE A 193 -5.19 -0.80 7.28
N ASP A 194 -6.10 -1.74 6.99
CA ASP A 194 -6.53 -2.01 5.62
C ASP A 194 -7.51 -0.94 5.13
N HIS A 195 -7.31 -0.47 3.89
CA HIS A 195 -8.25 0.38 3.13
C HIS A 195 -8.70 1.65 3.87
N MET A 196 -7.84 2.19 4.74
CA MET A 196 -8.17 3.35 5.59
C MET A 196 -9.43 3.12 6.47
N GLY A 197 -9.83 1.86 6.68
CA GLY A 197 -11.06 1.50 7.39
C GLY A 197 -12.34 1.74 6.60
N SER A 198 -12.28 2.05 5.29
CA SER A 198 -13.39 2.43 4.42
C SER A 198 -13.74 1.35 3.37
N ASN A 199 -14.96 1.39 2.87
CA ASN A 199 -15.46 0.53 1.80
C ASN A 199 -16.63 1.20 1.05
N VAL A 200 -17.17 0.51 0.03
CA VAL A 200 -18.30 0.99 -0.77
C VAL A 200 -19.58 1.26 0.04
N GLY A 201 -19.84 0.50 1.09
CA GLY A 201 -20.98 0.72 1.97
C GLY A 201 -20.87 2.03 2.75
N ILE A 202 -19.69 2.31 3.29
CA ILE A 202 -19.33 3.55 3.98
C ILE A 202 -19.42 4.73 3.01
N ALA A 203 -18.88 4.58 1.78
CA ALA A 203 -18.97 5.61 0.75
C ALA A 203 -20.41 5.95 0.38
N LYS A 204 -21.24 4.94 0.10
CA LYS A 204 -22.67 5.14 -0.21
C LYS A 204 -23.45 5.76 0.94
N ALA A 205 -23.04 5.52 2.19
CA ALA A 205 -23.65 6.12 3.37
C ALA A 205 -23.14 7.55 3.66
N GLY A 206 -22.24 8.12 2.83
CA GLY A 206 -21.65 9.45 3.04
C GLY A 206 -20.72 9.54 4.25
N ARG A 207 -20.23 8.41 4.78
CA ARG A 207 -19.47 8.33 6.04
C ARG A 207 -17.95 8.30 5.86
N VAL A 208 -17.45 8.47 4.62
CA VAL A 208 -15.98 8.50 4.37
C VAL A 208 -15.28 9.57 5.23
N PRO A 209 -15.77 10.82 5.35
CA PRO A 209 -15.12 11.85 6.17
C PRO A 209 -14.97 11.47 7.65
N GLU A 210 -15.98 10.80 8.23
CA GLU A 210 -15.99 10.29 9.61
C GLU A 210 -14.94 9.19 9.79
N VAL A 211 -14.98 8.17 8.93
CA VAL A 211 -14.10 7.01 9.01
C VAL A 211 -12.63 7.40 8.80
N ILE A 212 -12.36 8.31 7.87
CA ILE A 212 -11.01 8.89 7.70
C ILE A 212 -10.59 9.69 8.96
N GLY A 213 -11.51 10.43 9.57
CA GLY A 213 -11.24 11.09 10.85
C GLY A 213 -10.80 10.11 11.93
N HIS A 214 -11.45 8.96 12.03
CA HIS A 214 -11.07 7.88 12.96
C HIS A 214 -9.68 7.31 12.65
N ALA A 215 -9.39 7.07 11.35
CA ALA A 215 -8.09 6.58 10.93
C ALA A 215 -6.97 7.60 11.22
N VAL A 216 -7.21 8.90 11.01
CA VAL A 216 -6.27 9.98 11.34
C VAL A 216 -6.03 10.07 12.86
N ALA A 217 -7.07 9.92 13.69
CA ALA A 217 -6.93 10.02 15.14
C ALA A 217 -5.99 8.95 15.75
N ILE A 218 -5.90 7.77 15.13
CA ILE A 218 -5.02 6.67 15.59
C ILE A 218 -3.57 6.82 15.09
N ALA A 219 -3.29 7.75 14.18
CA ALA A 219 -1.94 8.01 13.66
C ALA A 219 -0.93 8.47 14.72
N LYS A 220 -1.42 8.95 15.89
CA LYS A 220 -0.60 9.31 17.06
C LYS A 220 0.23 8.13 17.59
N TYR A 221 -0.19 6.88 17.35
CA TYR A 221 0.56 5.70 17.74
C TYR A 221 1.62 5.37 16.69
N PRO A 222 2.94 5.40 17.03
CA PRO A 222 4.02 5.23 16.06
C PRO A 222 4.08 3.81 15.47
N ASN A 223 3.52 2.83 16.15
CA ASN A 223 3.40 1.44 15.70
C ASN A 223 2.24 1.19 14.73
N VAL A 224 1.41 2.20 14.45
CA VAL A 224 0.29 2.13 13.50
C VAL A 224 0.68 2.74 12.15
N SER A 225 0.33 2.04 11.09
CA SER A 225 0.49 2.44 9.69
C SER A 225 -0.81 2.21 8.94
N ILE A 226 -0.92 2.70 7.70
CA ILE A 226 -2.18 2.68 6.96
C ILE A 226 -1.96 2.33 5.49
N LYS A 227 -2.85 1.52 4.92
CA LYS A 227 -2.91 1.29 3.48
C LYS A 227 -3.90 2.27 2.83
N MET A 228 -3.37 3.15 1.99
CA MET A 228 -4.12 3.96 1.02
C MET A 228 -4.49 3.03 -0.15
N SER A 229 -5.42 2.13 0.08
CA SER A 229 -5.77 1.04 -0.83
C SER A 229 -7.27 0.89 -0.99
N ASN A 230 -7.69 0.12 -2.01
CA ASN A 230 -9.09 -0.08 -2.37
C ASN A 230 -9.85 1.25 -2.57
N LEU A 231 -9.16 2.27 -3.11
CA LEU A 231 -9.70 3.62 -3.29
C LEU A 231 -10.93 3.60 -4.19
N VAL A 232 -10.92 2.71 -5.19
CA VAL A 232 -12.04 2.48 -6.11
C VAL A 232 -13.36 2.16 -5.39
N SER A 233 -13.31 1.46 -4.25
CA SER A 233 -14.49 1.15 -3.45
C SER A 233 -14.89 2.27 -2.48
N SER A 234 -13.96 3.14 -2.14
CA SER A 234 -14.20 4.26 -1.22
C SER A 234 -14.69 5.52 -1.95
N SER A 235 -14.53 5.58 -3.28
CA SER A 235 -15.00 6.68 -4.12
C SER A 235 -16.36 6.39 -4.73
N LEU A 236 -17.20 7.43 -4.86
CA LEU A 236 -18.42 7.41 -5.64
C LEU A 236 -18.23 7.96 -7.06
N GLU A 237 -17.10 8.65 -7.31
CA GLU A 237 -16.74 9.20 -8.61
C GLU A 237 -16.05 8.16 -9.51
N PRO A 238 -16.09 8.34 -10.84
CA PRO A 238 -15.23 7.60 -11.76
C PRO A 238 -13.75 8.00 -11.54
N TYR A 239 -12.82 7.24 -12.17
CA TYR A 239 -11.43 7.66 -12.24
C TYR A 239 -11.33 9.13 -12.73
N PRO A 240 -10.51 9.97 -12.09
CA PRO A 240 -9.46 9.66 -11.11
C PRO A 240 -9.86 9.79 -9.62
N PHE A 241 -11.13 9.56 -9.23
CA PHE A 241 -11.57 9.48 -7.83
C PHE A 241 -11.26 10.75 -7.00
N ARG A 242 -11.53 11.93 -7.56
CA ARG A 242 -11.12 13.23 -6.96
C ARG A 242 -11.80 13.52 -5.63
N ASP A 243 -12.98 12.96 -5.40
CA ASP A 243 -13.70 12.99 -4.12
C ASP A 243 -12.86 12.46 -2.93
N LEU A 244 -11.79 11.68 -3.20
CA LEU A 244 -10.90 11.17 -2.17
C LEU A 244 -9.66 12.02 -1.91
N ASN A 245 -9.30 12.97 -2.79
CA ASN A 245 -8.00 13.64 -2.73
C ASN A 245 -7.74 14.36 -1.39
N ASP A 246 -8.73 15.08 -0.86
CA ASP A 246 -8.61 15.76 0.44
C ASP A 246 -8.52 14.74 1.59
N HIS A 247 -9.22 13.63 1.50
CA HIS A 247 -9.15 12.56 2.49
C HIS A 247 -7.77 11.89 2.49
N LEU A 248 -7.21 11.62 1.31
CA LEU A 248 -5.87 11.06 1.15
C LEU A 248 -4.80 12.02 1.67
N ARG A 249 -4.96 13.32 1.43
CA ARG A 249 -4.08 14.35 2.00
C ARG A 249 -4.09 14.30 3.53
N ARG A 250 -5.26 14.32 4.15
CA ARG A 250 -5.40 14.23 5.63
C ARG A 250 -4.73 12.97 6.19
N VAL A 251 -4.89 11.82 5.53
CA VAL A 251 -4.22 10.58 5.92
C VAL A 251 -2.71 10.72 5.79
N PHE A 252 -2.23 11.23 4.66
CA PHE A 252 -0.81 11.40 4.41
C PHE A 252 -0.15 12.37 5.40
N ASP A 253 -0.79 13.51 5.68
CA ASP A 253 -0.30 14.52 6.64
C ASP A 253 -0.19 13.92 8.06
N ALA A 254 -1.10 13.01 8.45
CA ALA A 254 -1.10 12.39 9.77
C ALA A 254 -0.06 11.26 9.93
N TYR A 255 0.14 10.46 8.89
CA TYR A 255 1.01 9.28 8.96
C TYR A 255 2.41 9.51 8.41
N GLY A 256 2.56 10.43 7.47
CA GLY A 256 3.78 10.65 6.69
C GLY A 256 4.08 9.52 5.69
N PRO A 257 5.05 9.73 4.77
CA PRO A 257 5.30 8.82 3.64
C PRO A 257 5.76 7.42 4.07
N GLN A 258 6.41 7.29 5.23
CA GLN A 258 6.95 6.01 5.69
C GLN A 258 5.91 5.10 6.34
N ARG A 259 4.71 5.62 6.65
CA ARG A 259 3.62 4.86 7.25
C ARG A 259 2.35 4.80 6.38
N CYS A 260 2.42 5.32 5.14
CA CYS A 260 1.37 5.20 4.13
C CYS A 260 1.81 4.19 3.06
N TYR A 261 0.95 3.22 2.74
CA TYR A 261 1.22 2.18 1.75
C TYR A 261 0.16 2.17 0.68
N TRP A 262 0.58 2.29 -0.56
CA TRP A 262 -0.32 2.08 -1.68
C TRP A 262 -0.63 0.59 -1.85
N GLY A 263 -1.85 0.29 -2.31
CA GLY A 263 -2.29 -1.04 -2.70
C GLY A 263 -3.62 -0.97 -3.42
N THR A 264 -3.97 -1.98 -4.20
CA THR A 264 -5.16 -1.90 -5.03
C THR A 264 -6.35 -2.63 -4.46
N ASP A 265 -6.17 -3.76 -3.79
CA ASP A 265 -7.24 -4.76 -3.63
C ASP A 265 -7.87 -5.08 -5.01
N LEU A 266 -7.01 -5.40 -5.98
CA LEU A 266 -7.24 -5.32 -7.43
C LEU A 266 -8.58 -5.92 -7.88
N THR A 267 -8.94 -7.06 -7.33
CA THR A 267 -10.13 -7.81 -7.70
C THR A 267 -11.43 -7.17 -7.20
N ASN A 268 -11.34 -6.32 -6.17
CA ASN A 268 -12.48 -5.55 -5.70
C ASN A 268 -12.77 -4.38 -6.66
N GLN A 269 -14.02 -4.32 -7.16
CA GLN A 269 -14.41 -3.33 -8.16
C GLN A 269 -13.49 -3.34 -9.42
N PHE A 270 -13.12 -4.55 -9.87
CA PHE A 270 -12.14 -4.77 -10.93
C PHE A 270 -12.42 -3.96 -12.20
N ALA A 271 -13.68 -3.92 -12.63
CA ALA A 271 -14.09 -3.23 -13.86
C ALA A 271 -14.08 -1.69 -13.78
N ARG A 272 -14.02 -1.09 -12.57
CA ARG A 272 -14.09 0.37 -12.42
C ARG A 272 -12.78 1.10 -12.75
N ALA A 273 -11.65 0.43 -12.61
CA ALA A 273 -10.34 1.00 -12.93
C ALA A 273 -9.31 -0.10 -13.21
N THR A 274 -8.49 0.12 -14.24
CA THR A 274 -7.33 -0.73 -14.51
C THR A 274 -6.28 -0.59 -13.40
N TRP A 275 -5.35 -1.55 -13.31
CA TRP A 275 -4.23 -1.43 -12.36
C TRP A 275 -3.41 -0.16 -12.63
N ARG A 276 -3.15 0.14 -13.90
CA ARG A 276 -2.46 1.37 -14.31
C ARG A 276 -3.16 2.63 -13.80
N GLN A 277 -4.48 2.74 -13.92
CA GLN A 277 -5.24 3.87 -13.40
C GLN A 277 -5.14 4.00 -11.87
N ARG A 278 -5.11 2.86 -11.15
CA ARG A 278 -4.92 2.88 -9.69
C ARG A 278 -3.51 3.37 -9.29
N ILE A 279 -2.50 3.15 -10.14
CA ILE A 279 -1.15 3.70 -9.98
C ILE A 279 -1.15 5.20 -10.27
N THR A 280 -1.67 5.60 -11.43
CA THR A 280 -1.64 7.02 -11.87
C THR A 280 -2.47 7.93 -10.99
N HIS A 281 -3.51 7.41 -10.32
CA HIS A 281 -4.21 8.17 -9.27
C HIS A 281 -3.24 8.70 -8.20
N ILE A 282 -2.31 7.88 -7.71
CA ILE A 282 -1.33 8.33 -6.71
C ILE A 282 -0.21 9.14 -7.34
N THR A 283 0.29 8.69 -8.51
CA THR A 283 1.54 9.25 -9.06
C THR A 283 1.33 10.50 -9.89
N GLU A 284 0.12 10.74 -10.40
CA GLU A 284 -0.17 11.86 -11.31
C GLU A 284 -1.26 12.80 -10.75
N GLU A 285 -2.29 12.27 -10.05
CA GLU A 285 -3.43 13.08 -9.61
C GLU A 285 -3.24 13.68 -8.21
N LEU A 286 -2.40 13.10 -7.35
CA LEU A 286 -2.14 13.62 -6.00
C LEU A 286 -0.96 14.60 -6.02
N SER A 287 -1.24 15.86 -6.40
CA SER A 287 -0.24 16.92 -6.54
C SER A 287 0.46 17.31 -5.22
N PHE A 288 -0.07 16.95 -4.09
CA PHE A 288 0.53 17.22 -2.78
C PHE A 288 1.69 16.27 -2.43
N LEU A 289 1.86 15.17 -3.17
CA LEU A 289 2.97 14.24 -2.97
C LEU A 289 4.18 14.67 -3.81
N SER A 290 5.32 14.88 -3.18
CA SER A 290 6.59 15.02 -3.88
C SER A 290 7.00 13.69 -4.54
N GLU A 291 7.95 13.71 -5.47
CA GLU A 291 8.46 12.48 -6.08
C GLU A 291 9.09 11.52 -5.05
N SER A 292 9.73 12.06 -4.01
CA SER A 292 10.23 11.28 -2.89
C SER A 292 9.09 10.62 -2.09
N ASP A 293 8.00 11.34 -1.85
CA ASP A 293 6.83 10.78 -1.14
C ASP A 293 6.18 9.65 -1.94
N LYS A 294 6.05 9.86 -3.27
CA LYS A 294 5.56 8.82 -4.18
C LYS A 294 6.43 7.57 -4.16
N ASP A 295 7.78 7.72 -4.08
CA ASP A 295 8.68 6.57 -3.95
C ASP A 295 8.44 5.79 -2.65
N TRP A 296 8.19 6.49 -1.55
CA TRP A 296 7.87 5.84 -0.29
C TRP A 296 6.51 5.13 -0.36
N VAL A 297 5.46 5.85 -0.68
CA VAL A 297 4.08 5.35 -0.68
C VAL A 297 3.88 4.18 -1.64
N MET A 298 4.49 4.25 -2.84
CA MET A 298 4.30 3.25 -3.90
C MET A 298 5.08 1.95 -3.67
N GLY A 299 6.05 1.92 -2.72
CA GLY A 299 6.78 0.66 -2.52
C GLY A 299 7.76 0.67 -1.36
N ARG A 300 8.62 1.69 -1.21
CA ARG A 300 9.70 1.68 -0.22
C ARG A 300 9.18 1.50 1.22
N ALA A 301 8.06 2.13 1.55
CA ALA A 301 7.51 2.11 2.89
C ALA A 301 7.04 0.70 3.31
N ILE A 302 6.29 0.00 2.45
CA ILE A 302 5.81 -1.35 2.75
C ILE A 302 6.94 -2.37 2.77
N LEU A 303 7.92 -2.26 1.85
CA LEU A 303 9.11 -3.12 1.86
C LEU A 303 9.90 -2.97 3.16
N ALA A 304 10.14 -1.73 3.59
CA ALA A 304 10.85 -1.45 4.85
C ALA A 304 10.06 -1.96 6.07
N ARG A 305 8.74 -1.72 6.10
CA ARG A 305 7.87 -2.11 7.23
C ARG A 305 7.79 -3.63 7.39
N LEU A 306 7.66 -4.36 6.30
CA LEU A 306 7.56 -5.82 6.30
C LEU A 306 8.94 -6.51 6.29
N LYS A 307 10.04 -5.74 6.16
CA LYS A 307 11.41 -6.27 5.99
C LYS A 307 11.50 -7.26 4.83
N TRP A 308 10.83 -6.93 3.72
CA TRP A 308 10.85 -7.72 2.50
C TRP A 308 11.98 -7.24 1.60
N ALA A 309 13.09 -7.96 1.59
CA ALA A 309 14.29 -7.67 0.81
C ALA A 309 14.08 -7.83 -0.71
#